data_09f4ec1eba520e282f59c798eb8ef294
#
_entry.id   09f4ec1eba520e282f59c798eb8ef294
#
_cell.length_a   1.000
_cell.length_b   1.000
_cell.length_c   1.000
_cell.angle_alpha   90.00
_cell.angle_beta   90.00
_cell.angle_gamma   90.00
#
_symmetry.space_group_name_H-M   'P 1'
#
loop_
_entity.id
_entity.type
_entity.pdbx_description
1 polymer ?
#
loop_
_entity_poly.entity_id
_entity_poly.type
_entity_poly.pdbx_seq_one_letter_code
_entity_poly.pdbx_strand_id
1 'polypeptide(L)' 'MNVQDFAVAFCLPVLCGSLILAFYRLARGPSLPDRVIALDMMGTIAIGIMGGAAVARDQPVLLDVALVLALILFLG' A
#
# COMPACT_ATOMS: atom_id res chain seq x y z
N MET A 1 12.68 -19.95 -10.61
CA MET A 1 12.13 -18.70 -10.09
C MET A 1 11.69 -17.82 -11.25
N ASN A 2 10.42 -17.51 -11.29
CA ASN A 2 9.89 -16.69 -12.36
C ASN A 2 10.17 -15.21 -12.09
N VAL A 3 10.15 -14.40 -13.16
CA VAL A 3 10.31 -12.95 -13.02
C VAL A 3 9.26 -12.39 -12.06
N GLN A 4 8.05 -12.95 -12.11
CA GLN A 4 6.95 -12.53 -11.25
C GLN A 4 7.29 -12.79 -9.78
N ASP A 5 7.82 -13.95 -9.46
CA ASP A 5 8.20 -14.27 -8.07
C ASP A 5 9.31 -13.35 -7.58
N PHE A 6 10.28 -13.07 -8.44
CA PHE A 6 11.37 -12.17 -8.10
C PHE A 6 10.85 -10.75 -7.84
N ALA A 7 9.97 -10.28 -8.71
CA ALA A 7 9.41 -8.93 -8.57
C ALA A 7 8.62 -8.80 -7.27
N VAL A 8 7.80 -9.80 -6.93
CA VAL A 8 7.02 -9.79 -5.71
C VAL A 8 7.93 -9.83 -4.49
N ALA A 9 8.95 -10.70 -4.52
CA ALA A 9 9.89 -10.82 -3.41
C ALA A 9 10.67 -9.54 -3.17
N PHE A 10 10.86 -8.73 -4.21
CA PHE A 10 11.54 -7.44 -4.09
C PHE A 10 10.57 -6.33 -3.68
N CYS A 11 9.40 -6.31 -4.30
CA CYS A 11 8.44 -5.21 -4.10
C CYS A 11 7.77 -5.24 -2.72
N LEU A 12 7.44 -6.43 -2.23
CA LEU A 12 6.74 -6.54 -0.95
C LEU A 12 7.56 -5.98 0.23
N PRO A 13 8.84 -6.33 0.39
CA PRO A 13 9.64 -5.75 1.46
C PRO A 13 9.78 -4.23 1.33
N VAL A 14 9.92 -3.73 0.10
CA VAL A 14 10.03 -2.29 -0.14
C VAL A 14 8.75 -1.59 0.27
N LEU A 15 7.60 -2.14 -0.11
CA LEU A 15 6.32 -1.56 0.26
C LEU A 15 6.09 -1.60 1.77
N CYS A 16 6.46 -2.69 2.41
CA CYS A 16 6.35 -2.79 3.86
C CYS A 16 7.23 -1.75 4.56
N GLY A 17 8.46 -1.58 4.09
CA GLY A 17 9.34 -0.56 4.62
C GLY A 17 8.77 0.84 4.45
N SER A 18 8.19 1.10 3.28
CA SER A 18 7.54 2.38 3.01
C SER A 18 6.35 2.61 3.94
N LEU A 19 5.59 1.56 4.21
CA LEU A 19 4.45 1.66 5.12
C LEU A 19 4.90 2.00 6.53
N ILE A 20 5.97 1.37 6.99
CA ILE A 20 6.54 1.65 8.31
C ILE A 20 7.00 3.12 8.39
N LEU A 21 7.67 3.60 7.36
CA LEU A 21 8.12 4.98 7.30
C LEU A 21 6.94 5.96 7.29
N ALA A 22 5.90 5.63 6.54
CA ALA A 22 4.70 6.46 6.50
C ALA A 22 4.02 6.50 7.86
N PHE A 23 3.96 5.36 8.54
CA PHE A 23 3.40 5.29 9.89
C PHE A 23 4.20 6.14 10.88
N TYR A 24 5.52 6.08 10.77
CA TYR A 24 6.39 6.89 11.60
C TYR A 24 6.14 8.38 11.39
N ARG A 25 5.99 8.78 10.13
CA ARG A 25 5.71 10.17 9.79
C ARG A 25 4.35 10.60 10.31
N LEU A 26 3.36 9.71 10.25
CA LEU A 26 2.04 9.97 10.81
C LEU A 26 2.11 10.23 12.30
N ALA A 27 2.88 9.42 13.02
CA ALA A 27 3.01 9.53 14.48
C ALA A 27 3.76 10.80 14.87
N ARG A 28 4.70 11.25 14.05
CA ARG A 28 5.53 12.40 14.36
C ARG A 28 5.15 13.67 13.58
N GLY A 29 4.08 13.63 12.83
CA GLY A 29 3.67 14.77 12.03
C GLY A 29 3.42 15.99 12.88
N PRO A 30 4.11 17.13 12.62
CA PRO A 30 3.95 18.32 13.43
C PRO A 30 2.65 19.06 13.19
N SER A 31 1.95 18.80 12.07
CA SER A 31 0.73 19.50 11.72
C SER A 31 -0.32 18.54 11.19
N LEU A 32 -1.59 18.97 11.24
CA LEU A 32 -2.70 18.18 10.72
C LEU A 32 -2.56 17.87 9.23
N PRO A 33 -2.20 18.84 8.36
CA PRO A 33 -2.01 18.54 6.94
C PRO A 33 -0.98 17.45 6.68
N ASP A 34 0.11 17.43 7.44
CA ASP A 34 1.15 16.40 7.29
C ASP A 34 0.59 15.03 7.64
N ARG A 35 -0.26 14.94 8.66
CA ARG A 35 -0.90 13.69 9.04
C ARG A 35 -1.87 13.21 7.98
N VAL A 36 -2.62 14.11 7.38
CA VAL A 36 -3.56 13.76 6.32
C VAL A 36 -2.80 13.19 5.12
N ILE A 37 -1.70 13.84 4.73
CA ILE A 37 -0.88 13.37 3.63
C ILE A 37 -0.28 11.99 3.96
N ALA A 38 0.18 11.80 5.19
CA ALA A 38 0.73 10.51 5.61
C ALA A 38 -0.32 9.40 5.54
N LEU A 39 -1.55 9.68 5.97
CA LEU A 39 -2.64 8.71 5.87
C LEU A 39 -2.94 8.36 4.42
N ASP A 40 -2.95 9.34 3.54
CA ASP A 40 -3.15 9.11 2.12
C ASP A 40 -2.06 8.24 1.53
N MET A 41 -0.81 8.51 1.88
CA MET A 41 0.32 7.69 1.45
C MET A 41 0.20 6.27 1.96
N MET A 42 -0.20 6.09 3.22
CA MET A 42 -0.41 4.76 3.80
C MET A 42 -1.48 3.99 3.03
N GLY A 43 -2.57 4.66 2.67
CA GLY A 43 -3.62 4.04 1.87
C GLY A 43 -3.13 3.60 0.51
N THR A 44 -2.37 4.45 -0.16
CA THR A 44 -1.80 4.15 -1.47
C THR A 44 -0.84 2.95 -1.39
N ILE A 45 0.01 2.93 -0.36
CA ILE A 45 0.94 1.82 -0.15
C ILE A 45 0.17 0.53 0.13
N ALA A 46 -0.88 0.60 0.93
CA ALA A 46 -1.71 -0.56 1.23
C ALA A 46 -2.34 -1.14 -0.04
N ILE A 47 -2.84 -0.28 -0.93
CA ILE A 47 -3.39 -0.70 -2.22
C ILE A 47 -2.31 -1.40 -3.04
N GLY A 48 -1.10 -0.86 -3.06
CA GLY A 48 0.03 -1.46 -3.76
C GLY A 48 0.36 -2.84 -3.21
N ILE A 49 0.34 -3.00 -1.89
CA ILE A 49 0.60 -4.29 -1.26
C ILE A 49 -0.49 -5.29 -1.64
N MET A 50 -1.76 -4.88 -1.58
CA MET A 50 -2.87 -5.75 -1.96
C MET A 50 -2.79 -6.16 -3.43
N GLY A 51 -2.47 -5.20 -4.31
CA GLY A 51 -2.30 -5.50 -5.72
C GLY A 51 -1.17 -6.48 -5.97
N GLY A 52 -0.04 -6.27 -5.31
CA GLY A 52 1.09 -7.19 -5.41
C GLY A 52 0.75 -8.58 -4.90
N ALA A 53 0.05 -8.64 -3.77
CA ALA A 53 -0.38 -9.92 -3.19
C ALA A 53 -1.38 -10.63 -4.10
N ALA A 54 -2.28 -9.88 -4.73
CA ALA A 54 -3.26 -10.46 -5.66
C ALA A 54 -2.56 -11.11 -6.85
N VAL A 55 -1.54 -10.44 -7.39
CA VAL A 55 -0.78 -10.98 -8.51
C VAL A 55 0.03 -12.19 -8.06
N ALA A 56 0.67 -12.11 -6.89
CA ALA A 56 1.52 -13.18 -6.37
C ALA A 56 0.74 -14.45 -6.08
N ARG A 57 -0.46 -14.31 -5.52
CA ARG A 57 -1.27 -15.45 -5.10
C ARG A 57 -2.37 -15.80 -6.10
N ASP A 58 -2.47 -15.04 -7.16
CA ASP A 58 -3.49 -15.26 -8.19
C ASP A 58 -4.90 -15.28 -7.59
N GLN A 59 -5.17 -14.33 -6.70
CA GLN A 59 -6.46 -14.22 -6.04
C GLN A 59 -7.15 -12.92 -6.47
N PRO A 60 -8.15 -13.00 -7.35
CA PRO A 60 -8.84 -11.79 -7.81
C PRO A 60 -9.64 -11.09 -6.72
N VAL A 61 -9.97 -11.78 -5.63
CA VAL A 61 -10.71 -11.17 -4.51
C VAL A 61 -9.90 -10.02 -3.91
N LEU A 62 -8.58 -10.18 -3.77
CA LEU A 62 -7.73 -9.13 -3.23
C LEU A 62 -7.73 -7.89 -4.13
N LEU A 63 -7.81 -8.10 -5.42
CA LEU A 63 -7.88 -7.00 -6.38
C LEU A 63 -9.18 -6.22 -6.22
N ASP A 64 -10.29 -6.92 -6.00
CA ASP A 64 -11.58 -6.28 -5.76
C ASP A 64 -11.53 -5.40 -4.51
N VAL A 65 -10.94 -5.91 -3.44
CA VAL A 65 -10.79 -5.14 -2.20
C VAL A 65 -9.93 -3.91 -2.45
N ALA A 66 -8.85 -4.05 -3.21
CA ALA A 66 -7.97 -2.94 -3.54
C ALA A 66 -8.71 -1.87 -4.34
N LEU A 67 -9.56 -2.28 -5.28
CA LEU A 67 -10.35 -1.34 -6.06
C LEU A 67 -11.33 -0.56 -5.20
N VAL A 68 -12.03 -1.25 -4.30
CA VAL A 68 -12.96 -0.59 -3.39
C VAL A 68 -12.23 0.39 -2.51
N LEU A 69 -11.09 -0.01 -1.96
CA LEU A 69 -10.28 0.86 -1.12
C LEU A 69 -9.79 2.08 -1.89
N ALA A 70 -9.39 1.88 -3.14
CA ALA A 70 -8.94 2.98 -3.98
C ALA A 70 -10.06 3.99 -4.22
N LEU A 71 -11.27 3.52 -4.43
CA LEU A 71 -12.42 4.40 -4.61
C LEU A 71 -12.73 5.18 -3.34
N ILE A 72 -12.66 4.53 -2.19
CA ILE A 72 -12.90 5.18 -0.91
C ILE A 72 -11.86 6.27 -0.67
N LEU A 73 -10.60 5.98 -0.93
CA LEU A 73 -9.51 6.95 -0.73
C LEU A 73 -9.59 8.09 -1.72
N PHE A 74 -10.08 7.83 -2.92
CA PHE A 74 -10.25 8.88 -3.93
C PHE A 74 -11.29 9.91 -3.47
N LEU A 75 -12.36 9.43 -2.84
CA LEU A 75 -13.41 10.32 -2.35
C LEU A 75 -13.00 11.07 -1.09
N GLY A 76 -12.15 10.46 -0.31
CA GLY A 76 -11.66 11.06 0.93
C GLY A 76 -10.41 11.88 0.73
#